data_3e27e63f7d2da700fa3e8c1b6c742cd7
#
_entry.id   3e27e63f7d2da700fa3e8c1b6c742cd7
#
_cell.length_a   1.000
_cell.length_b   1.000
_cell.length_c   1.000
_cell.angle_alpha   90.00
_cell.angle_beta   90.00
_cell.angle_gamma   90.00
#
_symmetry.space_group_name_H-M   'P 1'
#
loop_
_entity.id
_entity.type
_entity.pdbx_description
1 polymer ?
#
loop_
_entity_poly.entity_id
_entity_poly.type
_entity_poly.pdbx_seq_one_letter_code
_entity_poly.pdbx_strand_id
1 'polypeptide(L)'
;MTTTRGQLTTSAADMYEQMFVPAIFAQWPPVLLDAAEVAAGHRVLDVGCGTGIVAAAASERVGAEGWVVGLDPNESMLAVARRRAQAVEWRASTAEAIPFPDCAFDRVVSQFALMYFADRDRGLAEMARVTVPGGRVAVATWAGEAESPGYAALIDVVARTVGADAADTMREPFCLSSAVEVAALVAASFADVEVHRHHGVARFDSIESMVRAEIRGWTLSDMIDDRQYERLLATARTDLAFMTDAAGRIQFTMPALVATGCRSPTALSSDALSH
;
A
#
# COMPACT_ATOMS: atom_id res chain seq x y z
N MET A 1 16.03 -0.84 -20.64
CA MET A 1 14.95 0.00 -20.10
C MET A 1 14.76 -0.42 -18.65
N THR A 2 15.12 0.43 -17.73
CA THR A 2 15.03 0.14 -16.29
C THR A 2 13.57 0.22 -15.91
N THR A 3 12.92 -0.92 -15.69
CA THR A 3 11.54 -0.97 -15.18
C THR A 3 11.58 -0.42 -13.76
N THR A 4 10.95 0.72 -13.53
CA THR A 4 10.81 1.28 -12.18
C THR A 4 9.97 0.32 -11.35
N ARG A 5 10.44 -0.07 -10.16
CA ARG A 5 9.75 -1.00 -9.26
C ARG A 5 8.28 -0.56 -9.07
N GLY A 6 7.36 -1.50 -9.19
CA GLY A 6 5.93 -1.28 -8.96
C GLY A 6 5.13 -0.63 -10.10
N GLN A 7 5.72 -0.41 -11.29
CA GLN A 7 4.94 0.12 -12.42
C GLN A 7 4.25 -1.00 -13.21
N LEU A 8 2.93 -0.96 -13.24
CA LEU A 8 2.07 -1.92 -13.96
C LEU A 8 1.54 -1.33 -15.28
N THR A 9 1.32 -2.21 -16.26
CA THR A 9 0.60 -1.86 -17.51
C THR A 9 -0.90 -1.68 -17.23
N THR A 10 -1.66 -1.12 -18.18
CA THR A 10 -3.11 -0.92 -18.01
C THR A 10 -3.85 -2.23 -17.73
N SER A 11 -3.50 -3.33 -18.41
CA SER A 11 -4.08 -4.65 -18.16
C SER A 11 -3.72 -5.21 -16.79
N ALA A 12 -2.50 -4.95 -16.30
CA ALA A 12 -2.07 -5.37 -14.97
C ALA A 12 -2.76 -4.52 -13.87
N ALA A 13 -2.98 -3.22 -14.09
CA ALA A 13 -3.73 -2.38 -13.15
C ALA A 13 -5.21 -2.81 -13.04
N ASP A 14 -5.85 -3.20 -14.15
CA ASP A 14 -7.21 -3.76 -14.13
C ASP A 14 -7.25 -5.13 -13.41
N MET A 15 -6.25 -5.99 -13.61
CA MET A 15 -6.13 -7.26 -12.88
C MET A 15 -5.89 -7.03 -11.38
N TYR A 16 -5.01 -6.09 -11.02
CA TYR A 16 -4.80 -5.68 -9.63
C TYR A 16 -6.11 -5.27 -8.98
N GLU A 17 -6.89 -4.41 -9.64
CA GLU A 17 -8.19 -3.96 -9.17
C GLU A 17 -9.18 -5.10 -8.98
N GLN A 18 -9.24 -6.04 -9.91
CA GLN A 18 -10.23 -7.13 -9.89
C GLN A 18 -9.85 -8.28 -8.95
N MET A 19 -8.57 -8.54 -8.76
CA MET A 19 -8.09 -9.71 -8.03
C MET A 19 -7.51 -9.37 -6.66
N PHE A 20 -6.59 -8.40 -6.58
CA PHE A 20 -5.93 -8.07 -5.31
C PHE A 20 -6.76 -7.19 -4.39
N VAL A 21 -7.45 -6.20 -4.97
CA VAL A 21 -8.24 -5.28 -4.13
C VAL A 21 -9.26 -6.04 -3.28
N PRO A 22 -10.13 -6.91 -3.82
CA PRO A 22 -11.07 -7.66 -3.00
C PRO A 22 -10.41 -8.73 -2.13
N ALA A 23 -9.30 -9.33 -2.58
CA ALA A 23 -8.65 -10.42 -1.88
C ALA A 23 -7.89 -9.96 -0.62
N ILE A 24 -7.17 -8.84 -0.70
CA ILE A 24 -6.25 -8.42 0.37
C ILE A 24 -6.37 -6.95 0.79
N PHE A 25 -6.73 -6.02 -0.12
CA PHE A 25 -6.65 -4.58 0.18
C PHE A 25 -7.94 -3.93 0.69
N ALA A 26 -9.12 -4.43 0.29
CA ALA A 26 -10.42 -3.79 0.58
C ALA A 26 -10.76 -3.67 2.08
N GLN A 27 -10.15 -4.47 2.93
CA GLN A 27 -10.37 -4.44 4.38
C GLN A 27 -9.64 -3.30 5.10
N TRP A 28 -8.63 -2.67 4.48
CA TRP A 28 -7.71 -1.76 5.16
C TRP A 28 -8.08 -0.27 5.14
N PRO A 29 -8.82 0.27 4.13
CA PRO A 29 -9.15 1.69 4.13
C PRO A 29 -9.83 2.18 5.40
N PRO A 30 -10.83 1.47 6.00
CA PRO A 30 -11.42 1.90 7.27
C PRO A 30 -10.38 1.98 8.40
N VAL A 31 -9.52 0.97 8.52
CA VAL A 31 -8.46 0.90 9.55
C VAL A 31 -7.50 2.10 9.43
N LEU A 32 -7.04 2.37 8.21
CA LEU A 32 -6.09 3.45 7.96
C LEU A 32 -6.71 4.84 8.18
N LEU A 33 -7.94 5.04 7.71
CA LEU A 33 -8.66 6.31 7.86
C LEU A 33 -9.06 6.58 9.32
N ASP A 34 -9.36 5.55 10.10
CA ASP A 34 -9.61 5.66 11.55
C ASP A 34 -8.30 6.02 12.28
N ALA A 35 -7.19 5.35 11.95
CA ALA A 35 -5.88 5.65 12.53
C ALA A 35 -5.41 7.08 12.22
N ALA A 36 -5.70 7.58 11.01
CA ALA A 36 -5.44 8.97 10.63
C ALA A 36 -6.46 9.96 11.19
N GLU A 37 -7.52 9.51 11.89
CA GLU A 37 -8.62 10.35 12.39
C GLU A 37 -9.23 11.22 11.28
N VAL A 38 -9.46 10.63 10.10
CA VAL A 38 -10.13 11.33 9.01
C VAL A 38 -11.58 11.62 9.37
N ALA A 39 -12.00 12.87 9.21
CA ALA A 39 -13.35 13.34 9.55
C ALA A 39 -13.94 14.23 8.44
N ALA A 40 -15.22 14.54 8.56
CA ALA A 40 -15.91 15.43 7.63
C ALA A 40 -15.18 16.79 7.49
N GLY A 41 -15.11 17.28 6.27
CA GLY A 41 -14.46 18.56 5.91
C GLY A 41 -12.93 18.52 5.85
N HIS A 42 -12.27 17.41 6.20
CA HIS A 42 -10.80 17.32 6.10
C HIS A 42 -10.31 17.35 4.65
N ARG A 43 -9.11 17.91 4.48
CA ARG A 43 -8.30 17.80 3.26
C ARG A 43 -7.36 16.60 3.44
N VAL A 44 -7.49 15.60 2.58
CA VAL A 44 -6.78 14.31 2.71
C VAL A 44 -5.92 14.06 1.49
N LEU A 45 -4.67 13.64 1.70
CA LEU A 45 -3.77 13.15 0.65
C LEU A 45 -3.53 11.66 0.85
N ASP A 46 -3.77 10.87 -0.19
CA ASP A 46 -3.43 9.43 -0.28
C ASP A 46 -2.19 9.27 -1.17
N VAL A 47 -1.05 8.95 -0.55
CA VAL A 47 0.27 8.84 -1.21
C VAL A 47 0.56 7.40 -1.60
N GLY A 48 0.80 7.17 -2.91
CA GLY A 48 0.87 5.82 -3.48
C GLY A 48 -0.52 5.19 -3.55
N CYS A 49 -1.50 5.96 -4.04
CA CYS A 49 -2.92 5.63 -3.97
C CYS A 49 -3.33 4.41 -4.84
N GLY A 50 -2.47 3.98 -5.78
CA GLY A 50 -2.76 2.88 -6.69
C GLY A 50 -4.06 3.08 -7.45
N THR A 51 -4.97 2.10 -7.38
CA THR A 51 -6.31 2.16 -7.99
C THR A 51 -7.33 2.96 -7.16
N GLY A 52 -6.88 3.68 -6.12
CA GLY A 52 -7.66 4.70 -5.42
C GLY A 52 -8.63 4.20 -4.36
N ILE A 53 -8.42 3.02 -3.80
CA ILE A 53 -9.36 2.44 -2.82
C ILE A 53 -9.44 3.25 -1.53
N VAL A 54 -8.29 3.78 -1.03
CA VAL A 54 -8.26 4.61 0.19
C VAL A 54 -8.80 6.00 -0.11
N ALA A 55 -8.35 6.63 -1.19
CA ALA A 55 -8.83 7.96 -1.59
C ALA A 55 -10.35 7.98 -1.82
N ALA A 56 -10.92 6.92 -2.44
CA ALA A 56 -12.37 6.78 -2.60
C ALA A 56 -13.09 6.72 -1.25
N ALA A 57 -12.64 5.86 -0.34
CA ALA A 57 -13.20 5.75 1.01
C ALA A 57 -13.04 7.05 1.83
N ALA A 58 -11.89 7.74 1.65
CA ALA A 58 -11.67 9.05 2.27
C ALA A 58 -12.66 10.10 1.74
N SER A 59 -12.93 10.10 0.43
CA SER A 59 -13.88 11.05 -0.19
C SER A 59 -15.30 10.89 0.33
N GLU A 60 -15.75 9.64 0.55
CA GLU A 60 -17.03 9.37 1.19
C GLU A 60 -17.06 9.89 2.64
N ARG A 61 -15.96 9.70 3.38
CA ARG A 61 -15.87 10.09 4.80
C ARG A 61 -15.79 11.61 5.01
N VAL A 62 -15.05 12.32 4.16
CA VAL A 62 -14.91 13.78 4.32
C VAL A 62 -16.13 14.56 3.82
N GLY A 63 -16.92 13.96 2.92
CA GLY A 63 -18.15 14.57 2.40
C GLY A 63 -17.88 15.78 1.48
N ALA A 64 -18.95 16.54 1.19
CA ALA A 64 -18.92 17.62 0.19
C ALA A 64 -18.03 18.82 0.57
N GLU A 65 -17.79 19.03 1.86
CA GLU A 65 -16.94 20.12 2.36
C GLU A 65 -15.47 19.73 2.44
N GLY A 66 -15.13 18.45 2.23
CA GLY A 66 -13.77 17.93 2.24
C GLY A 66 -13.13 17.97 0.86
N TRP A 67 -11.82 17.72 0.85
CA TRP A 67 -11.05 17.61 -0.38
C TRP A 67 -10.11 16.41 -0.29
N VAL A 68 -10.12 15.55 -1.32
CA VAL A 68 -9.26 14.36 -1.37
C VAL A 68 -8.44 14.37 -2.64
N VAL A 69 -7.16 14.12 -2.47
CA VAL A 69 -6.19 13.91 -3.55
C VAL A 69 -5.61 12.51 -3.44
N GLY A 70 -5.60 11.79 -4.55
CA GLY A 70 -4.81 10.55 -4.71
C GLY A 70 -3.58 10.82 -5.57
N LEU A 71 -2.41 10.42 -5.09
CA LEU A 71 -1.12 10.61 -5.75
C LEU A 71 -0.45 9.27 -6.00
N ASP A 72 -0.09 8.99 -7.25
CA ASP A 72 0.63 7.78 -7.64
C ASP A 72 1.50 8.05 -8.88
N PRO A 73 2.73 7.51 -8.99
CA PRO A 73 3.55 7.69 -10.18
C PRO A 73 3.07 6.88 -11.39
N ASN A 74 2.18 5.90 -11.21
CA ASN A 74 1.72 5.00 -12.26
C ASN A 74 0.40 5.48 -12.89
N GLU A 75 0.48 6.05 -14.10
CA GLU A 75 -0.71 6.50 -14.83
C GLU A 75 -1.72 5.39 -15.15
N SER A 76 -1.29 4.15 -15.28
CA SER A 76 -2.21 3.01 -15.48
C SER A 76 -3.06 2.76 -14.23
N MET A 77 -2.47 2.90 -13.04
CA MET A 77 -3.19 2.84 -11.76
C MET A 77 -4.18 4.01 -11.65
N LEU A 78 -3.72 5.24 -11.95
CA LEU A 78 -4.57 6.44 -11.91
C LEU A 78 -5.73 6.37 -12.93
N ALA A 79 -5.54 5.72 -14.07
CA ALA A 79 -6.62 5.50 -15.02
C ALA A 79 -7.75 4.63 -14.45
N VAL A 80 -7.42 3.63 -13.62
CA VAL A 80 -8.40 2.84 -12.87
C VAL A 80 -9.04 3.68 -11.76
N ALA A 81 -8.22 4.42 -11.00
CA ALA A 81 -8.66 5.27 -9.90
C ALA A 81 -9.69 6.33 -10.34
N ARG A 82 -9.46 6.99 -11.49
CA ARG A 82 -10.40 7.95 -12.09
C ARG A 82 -11.77 7.34 -12.41
N ARG A 83 -11.81 6.06 -12.78
CA ARG A 83 -13.09 5.35 -13.00
C ARG A 83 -13.80 5.00 -11.70
N ARG A 84 -13.03 4.79 -10.62
CA ARG A 84 -13.56 4.45 -9.30
C ARG A 84 -14.25 5.63 -8.60
N ALA A 85 -13.60 6.81 -8.56
CA ALA A 85 -14.09 7.94 -7.81
C ALA A 85 -13.87 9.26 -8.57
N GLN A 86 -14.95 9.87 -9.04
CA GLN A 86 -14.92 11.13 -9.79
C GLN A 86 -14.74 12.37 -8.88
N ALA A 87 -15.08 12.24 -7.60
CA ALA A 87 -14.97 13.33 -6.63
C ALA A 87 -13.53 13.51 -6.09
N VAL A 88 -12.61 12.61 -6.42
CA VAL A 88 -11.21 12.66 -5.99
C VAL A 88 -10.36 13.34 -7.06
N GLU A 89 -9.45 14.20 -6.64
CA GLU A 89 -8.42 14.76 -7.51
C GLU A 89 -7.25 13.77 -7.64
N TRP A 90 -6.86 13.43 -8.87
CA TRP A 90 -5.80 12.46 -9.13
C TRP A 90 -4.57 13.13 -9.73
N ARG A 91 -3.40 12.89 -9.12
CA ARG A 91 -2.11 13.48 -9.54
C ARG A 91 -1.06 12.41 -9.78
N ALA A 92 -0.39 12.52 -10.94
CA ALA A 92 0.77 11.69 -11.25
C ALA A 92 2.02 12.35 -10.64
N SER A 93 2.55 11.76 -9.57
CA SER A 93 3.83 12.15 -8.97
C SER A 93 4.32 11.07 -8.01
N THR A 94 5.57 11.20 -7.54
CA THR A 94 6.16 10.31 -6.54
C THR A 94 6.02 10.91 -5.14
N ALA A 95 6.18 10.07 -4.11
CA ALA A 95 6.17 10.51 -2.73
C ALA A 95 7.30 11.51 -2.41
N GLU A 96 8.43 11.40 -3.12
CA GLU A 96 9.62 12.23 -2.95
C GLU A 96 9.49 13.64 -3.58
N ALA A 97 8.39 13.90 -4.31
CA ALA A 97 8.13 15.16 -5.00
C ALA A 97 6.62 15.47 -5.04
N ILE A 98 6.02 15.67 -3.88
CA ILE A 98 4.58 15.94 -3.75
C ILE A 98 4.27 17.36 -4.29
N PRO A 99 3.44 17.49 -5.38
CA PRO A 99 3.25 18.73 -6.10
C PRO A 99 2.22 19.66 -5.43
N PHE A 100 2.32 19.82 -4.12
CA PHE A 100 1.45 20.68 -3.32
C PHE A 100 2.29 21.57 -2.40
N PRO A 101 1.79 22.76 -2.03
CA PRO A 101 2.47 23.65 -1.10
C PRO A 101 2.52 23.05 0.31
N ASP A 102 3.35 23.64 1.17
CA ASP A 102 3.41 23.32 2.59
C ASP A 102 2.04 23.48 3.25
N CYS A 103 1.72 22.61 4.20
CA CYS A 103 0.49 22.70 5.00
C CYS A 103 -0.80 22.66 4.16
N ALA A 104 -0.82 21.88 3.07
CA ALA A 104 -1.99 21.76 2.20
C ALA A 104 -3.06 20.81 2.76
N PHE A 105 -2.66 19.81 3.56
CA PHE A 105 -3.54 18.71 3.98
C PHE A 105 -3.63 18.57 5.50
N ASP A 106 -4.82 18.25 5.98
CA ASP A 106 -5.07 17.97 7.40
C ASP A 106 -4.67 16.55 7.77
N ARG A 107 -4.79 15.62 6.82
CA ARG A 107 -4.46 14.20 6.97
C ARG A 107 -3.70 13.70 5.74
N VAL A 108 -2.65 12.93 5.98
CA VAL A 108 -1.89 12.28 4.91
C VAL A 108 -1.84 10.78 5.19
N VAL A 109 -2.21 9.98 4.22
CA VAL A 109 -2.26 8.51 4.37
C VAL A 109 -1.44 7.82 3.28
N SER A 110 -0.96 6.61 3.57
CA SER A 110 -0.28 5.75 2.59
C SER A 110 -0.53 4.28 2.92
N GLN A 111 -1.24 3.57 2.05
CA GLN A 111 -1.58 2.16 2.25
C GLN A 111 -0.67 1.26 1.42
N PHE A 112 0.22 0.52 2.07
CA PHE A 112 1.11 -0.48 1.44
C PHE A 112 1.94 0.06 0.26
N ALA A 113 2.38 1.32 0.35
CA ALA A 113 3.21 1.96 -0.67
C ALA A 113 4.61 2.35 -0.17
N LEU A 114 4.80 2.60 1.14
CA LEU A 114 6.07 3.05 1.72
C LEU A 114 7.25 2.11 1.37
N MET A 115 7.03 0.80 1.26
CA MET A 115 8.05 -0.17 0.88
C MET A 115 8.62 0.06 -0.52
N TYR A 116 7.87 0.73 -1.39
CA TYR A 116 8.24 1.01 -2.79
C TYR A 116 8.77 2.42 -3.03
N PHE A 117 8.79 3.30 -2.00
CA PHE A 117 9.40 4.62 -2.14
C PHE A 117 10.89 4.47 -2.47
N ALA A 118 11.36 5.21 -3.47
CA ALA A 118 12.75 5.18 -3.88
C ALA A 118 13.68 5.74 -2.78
N ASP A 119 13.22 6.78 -2.10
CA ASP A 119 13.83 7.39 -0.92
C ASP A 119 12.75 7.60 0.14
N ARG A 120 12.70 6.69 1.11
CA ARG A 120 11.68 6.67 2.17
C ARG A 120 11.75 7.89 3.08
N ASP A 121 12.95 8.32 3.42
CA ASP A 121 13.17 9.48 4.29
C ASP A 121 12.65 10.74 3.61
N ARG A 122 12.99 10.92 2.33
CA ARG A 122 12.50 12.05 1.54
C ARG A 122 10.99 12.00 1.33
N GLY A 123 10.43 10.84 1.04
CA GLY A 123 8.99 10.66 0.89
C GLY A 123 8.23 11.05 2.17
N LEU A 124 8.70 10.57 3.33
CA LEU A 124 8.11 10.92 4.63
C LEU A 124 8.31 12.41 4.97
N ALA A 125 9.45 13.00 4.63
CA ALA A 125 9.68 14.44 4.80
C ALA A 125 8.72 15.29 3.93
N GLU A 126 8.46 14.89 2.68
CA GLU A 126 7.47 15.54 1.82
C GLU A 126 6.04 15.37 2.36
N MET A 127 5.68 14.16 2.84
CA MET A 127 4.40 13.94 3.53
C MET A 127 4.26 14.87 4.74
N ALA A 128 5.32 15.03 5.55
CA ALA A 128 5.32 15.96 6.68
C ALA A 128 5.22 17.42 6.22
N ARG A 129 5.94 17.81 5.16
CA ARG A 129 5.90 19.17 4.62
C ARG A 129 4.49 19.61 4.24
N VAL A 130 3.76 18.73 3.54
CA VAL A 130 2.42 19.05 3.06
C VAL A 130 1.31 18.89 4.12
N THR A 131 1.60 18.24 5.25
CA THR A 131 0.68 18.12 6.38
C THR A 131 0.65 19.44 7.16
N VAL A 132 -0.49 19.91 7.62
CA VAL A 132 -0.61 21.10 8.49
C VAL A 132 0.01 20.84 9.86
N PRO A 133 0.48 21.88 10.60
CA PRO A 133 0.85 21.75 12.01
C PRO A 133 -0.30 21.15 12.82
N GLY A 134 -0.03 20.10 13.60
CA GLY A 134 -1.04 19.32 14.31
C GLY A 134 -1.86 18.36 13.43
N GLY A 135 -1.59 18.33 12.13
CA GLY A 135 -2.14 17.33 11.22
C GLY A 135 -1.53 15.94 11.45
N ARG A 136 -2.19 14.91 10.93
CA ARG A 136 -1.85 13.51 11.24
C ARG A 136 -1.48 12.71 9.99
N VAL A 137 -0.49 11.83 10.14
CA VAL A 137 -0.13 10.82 9.14
C VAL A 137 -0.59 9.44 9.61
N ALA A 138 -0.99 8.57 8.66
CA ALA A 138 -1.08 7.14 8.90
C ALA A 138 -0.49 6.37 7.71
N VAL A 139 0.37 5.40 8.01
CA VAL A 139 1.05 4.58 7.00
C VAL A 139 0.85 3.11 7.34
N ALA A 140 0.41 2.31 6.37
CA ALA A 140 0.29 0.86 6.52
C ALA A 140 1.42 0.14 5.77
N THR A 141 2.05 -0.84 6.42
CA THR A 141 3.00 -1.78 5.84
C THR A 141 2.59 -3.21 6.20
N TRP A 142 3.02 -4.20 5.42
CA TRP A 142 2.78 -5.60 5.79
C TRP A 142 3.63 -5.98 7.01
N ALA A 143 3.08 -6.83 7.87
CA ALA A 143 3.87 -7.56 8.87
C ALA A 143 4.74 -8.62 8.19
N GLY A 144 5.54 -9.37 8.94
CA GLY A 144 6.51 -10.31 8.39
C GLY A 144 5.90 -11.41 7.51
N GLU A 145 6.66 -11.84 6.49
CA GLU A 145 6.31 -12.98 5.62
C GLU A 145 5.87 -14.20 6.45
N ALA A 146 6.61 -14.54 7.51
CA ALA A 146 6.32 -15.67 8.40
C ALA A 146 4.94 -15.60 9.09
N GLU A 147 4.34 -14.42 9.13
CA GLU A 147 3.02 -14.19 9.71
C GLU A 147 1.89 -14.30 8.70
N SER A 148 2.25 -14.49 7.43
CA SER A 148 1.34 -14.67 6.30
C SER A 148 1.57 -16.05 5.68
N PRO A 149 1.07 -17.14 6.30
CA PRO A 149 1.46 -18.50 5.96
C PRO A 149 1.16 -18.89 4.51
N GLY A 150 0.13 -18.32 3.89
CA GLY A 150 -0.16 -18.53 2.48
C GLY A 150 0.89 -17.90 1.56
N TYR A 151 1.37 -16.70 1.87
CA TYR A 151 2.47 -16.09 1.14
C TYR A 151 3.79 -16.79 1.37
N ALA A 152 4.13 -17.15 2.61
CA ALA A 152 5.33 -17.91 2.91
C ALA A 152 5.38 -19.23 2.11
N ALA A 153 4.27 -19.97 2.06
CA ALA A 153 4.17 -21.21 1.30
C ALA A 153 4.26 -20.98 -0.22
N LEU A 154 3.60 -19.93 -0.75
CA LEU A 154 3.67 -19.62 -2.18
C LEU A 154 5.08 -19.16 -2.59
N ILE A 155 5.73 -18.34 -1.78
CA ILE A 155 7.12 -17.91 -2.01
C ILE A 155 8.07 -19.11 -2.06
N ASP A 156 7.89 -20.10 -1.17
CA ASP A 156 8.66 -21.33 -1.19
C ASP A 156 8.41 -22.16 -2.48
N VAL A 157 7.16 -22.25 -2.92
CA VAL A 157 6.82 -22.89 -4.22
C VAL A 157 7.49 -22.15 -5.38
N VAL A 158 7.46 -20.81 -5.41
CA VAL A 158 8.13 -20.02 -6.45
C VAL A 158 9.64 -20.24 -6.43
N ALA A 159 10.26 -20.22 -5.24
CA ALA A 159 11.70 -20.46 -5.11
C ALA A 159 12.14 -21.82 -5.71
N ARG A 160 11.34 -22.88 -5.46
CA ARG A 160 11.64 -24.24 -5.95
C ARG A 160 11.32 -24.47 -7.43
N THR A 161 10.33 -23.76 -7.98
CA THR A 161 9.83 -24.03 -9.34
C THR A 161 10.34 -23.03 -10.38
N VAL A 162 10.61 -21.80 -9.99
CA VAL A 162 11.05 -20.69 -10.84
C VAL A 162 12.48 -20.27 -10.52
N GLY A 163 12.78 -20.01 -9.24
CA GLY A 163 14.11 -19.63 -8.77
C GLY A 163 14.08 -18.57 -7.67
N ALA A 164 15.27 -18.31 -7.11
CA ALA A 164 15.44 -17.40 -5.98
C ALA A 164 15.06 -15.95 -6.33
N ASP A 165 15.43 -15.45 -7.49
CA ASP A 165 15.16 -14.06 -7.90
C ASP A 165 13.66 -13.74 -7.93
N ALA A 166 12.85 -14.68 -8.44
CA ALA A 166 11.40 -14.53 -8.44
C ALA A 166 10.81 -14.57 -7.01
N ALA A 167 11.32 -15.44 -6.16
CA ALA A 167 10.91 -15.50 -4.76
C ALA A 167 11.32 -14.25 -3.98
N ASP A 168 12.50 -13.68 -4.24
CA ASP A 168 12.95 -12.44 -3.61
C ASP A 168 12.10 -11.24 -4.04
N THR A 169 11.67 -11.20 -5.31
CA THR A 169 10.69 -10.20 -5.77
C THR A 169 9.37 -10.30 -5.00
N MET A 170 8.89 -11.51 -4.68
CA MET A 170 7.69 -11.69 -3.86
C MET A 170 7.88 -11.29 -2.38
N ARG A 171 9.11 -11.23 -1.89
CA ARG A 171 9.43 -10.77 -0.53
C ARG A 171 9.52 -9.25 -0.41
N GLU A 172 9.71 -8.53 -1.52
CA GLU A 172 9.83 -7.06 -1.49
C GLU A 172 8.72 -6.34 -0.71
N PRO A 173 7.42 -6.73 -0.80
CA PRO A 173 6.36 -6.11 -0.01
C PRO A 173 6.55 -6.21 1.50
N PHE A 174 7.29 -7.22 1.99
CA PHE A 174 7.52 -7.50 3.40
C PHE A 174 8.80 -6.87 3.97
N CYS A 175 9.50 -6.02 3.20
CA CYS A 175 10.80 -5.44 3.61
C CYS A 175 10.69 -4.45 4.79
N LEU A 176 9.49 -3.96 5.12
CA LEU A 176 9.20 -3.09 6.27
C LEU A 176 8.26 -3.78 7.27
N SER A 177 8.70 -4.91 7.80
CA SER A 177 7.90 -5.78 8.68
C SER A 177 8.16 -5.61 10.18
N SER A 178 9.15 -4.80 10.55
CA SER A 178 9.49 -4.51 11.95
C SER A 178 8.78 -3.26 12.44
N ALA A 179 7.96 -3.37 13.50
CA ALA A 179 7.31 -2.21 14.11
C ALA A 179 8.32 -1.16 14.60
N VAL A 180 9.48 -1.60 15.08
CA VAL A 180 10.57 -0.69 15.54
C VAL A 180 11.16 0.07 14.35
N GLU A 181 11.41 -0.61 13.23
CA GLU A 181 11.93 0.02 12.01
C GLU A 181 10.94 1.03 11.42
N VAL A 182 9.66 0.64 11.30
CA VAL A 182 8.60 1.52 10.80
C VAL A 182 8.42 2.72 11.70
N ALA A 183 8.45 2.54 13.04
CA ALA A 183 8.38 3.63 14.00
C ALA A 183 9.55 4.61 13.83
N ALA A 184 10.78 4.09 13.68
CA ALA A 184 11.98 4.92 13.51
C ALA A 184 11.92 5.74 12.21
N LEU A 185 11.48 5.14 11.10
CA LEU A 185 11.31 5.82 9.82
C LEU A 185 10.28 6.97 9.93
N VAL A 186 9.11 6.72 10.50
CA VAL A 186 8.07 7.75 10.64
C VAL A 186 8.50 8.85 11.63
N ALA A 187 9.18 8.48 12.71
CA ALA A 187 9.68 9.42 13.75
C ALA A 187 10.76 10.38 13.23
N ALA A 188 11.40 10.10 12.10
CA ALA A 188 12.32 11.05 11.48
C ALA A 188 11.62 12.32 10.96
N SER A 189 10.30 12.27 10.71
CA SER A 189 9.54 13.39 10.14
C SER A 189 8.30 13.78 10.95
N PHE A 190 7.84 12.93 11.87
CA PHE A 190 6.63 13.14 12.68
C PHE A 190 6.90 12.91 14.16
N ALA A 191 6.15 13.58 15.01
CA ALA A 191 6.14 13.36 16.46
C ALA A 191 5.03 12.38 16.88
N ASP A 192 5.07 11.94 18.13
CA ASP A 192 4.06 11.11 18.78
C ASP A 192 3.73 9.84 17.95
N VAL A 193 4.81 9.18 17.50
CA VAL A 193 4.68 8.01 16.62
C VAL A 193 4.26 6.78 17.41
N GLU A 194 3.18 6.16 16.96
CA GLU A 194 2.69 4.87 17.44
C GLU A 194 2.61 3.88 16.29
N VAL A 195 2.90 2.61 16.56
CA VAL A 195 2.74 1.53 15.58
C VAL A 195 1.88 0.43 16.17
N HIS A 196 0.75 0.18 15.54
CA HIS A 196 -0.17 -0.87 15.96
C HIS A 196 -0.21 -1.99 14.92
N ARG A 197 -0.24 -3.23 15.43
CA ARG A 197 -0.49 -4.40 14.59
C ARG A 197 -1.98 -4.62 14.44
N HIS A 198 -2.43 -4.78 13.20
CA HIS A 198 -3.81 -5.11 12.88
C HIS A 198 -3.90 -6.49 12.22
N HIS A 199 -4.94 -7.23 12.59
CA HIS A 199 -5.24 -8.51 11.98
C HIS A 199 -5.89 -8.29 10.62
N GLY A 200 -5.34 -8.95 9.60
CA GLY A 200 -5.89 -8.98 8.26
C GLY A 200 -6.00 -10.42 7.77
N VAL A 201 -6.76 -10.60 6.72
CA VAL A 201 -7.00 -11.91 6.11
C VAL A 201 -6.93 -11.77 4.59
N ALA A 202 -6.11 -12.60 3.96
CA ALA A 202 -6.15 -12.78 2.51
C ALA A 202 -7.22 -13.83 2.16
N ARG A 203 -7.99 -13.59 1.11
CA ARG A 203 -9.06 -14.47 0.62
C ARG A 203 -9.01 -14.56 -0.90
N PHE A 204 -8.89 -15.78 -1.40
CA PHE A 204 -8.94 -16.06 -2.84
C PHE A 204 -9.94 -17.19 -3.10
N ASP A 205 -10.59 -17.15 -4.26
CA ASP A 205 -11.59 -18.13 -4.65
C ASP A 205 -11.01 -19.54 -4.87
N SER A 206 -9.71 -19.62 -5.18
CA SER A 206 -8.98 -20.87 -5.34
C SER A 206 -7.46 -20.62 -5.30
N ILE A 207 -6.68 -21.71 -5.23
CA ILE A 207 -5.22 -21.66 -5.40
C ILE A 207 -4.87 -21.07 -6.77
N GLU A 208 -5.61 -21.43 -7.82
CA GLU A 208 -5.41 -20.90 -9.16
C GLU A 208 -5.60 -19.39 -9.23
N SER A 209 -6.63 -18.86 -8.56
CA SER A 209 -6.88 -17.42 -8.52
C SER A 209 -5.77 -16.68 -7.78
N MET A 210 -5.28 -17.23 -6.66
CA MET A 210 -4.12 -16.69 -5.93
C MET A 210 -2.86 -16.67 -6.79
N VAL A 211 -2.49 -17.83 -7.36
CA VAL A 211 -1.30 -17.94 -8.22
C VAL A 211 -1.39 -17.01 -9.42
N ARG A 212 -2.55 -16.93 -10.06
CA ARG A 212 -2.75 -16.04 -11.21
C ARG A 212 -2.63 -14.58 -10.82
N ALA A 213 -3.19 -14.17 -9.69
CA ALA A 213 -3.05 -12.81 -9.18
C ALA A 213 -1.57 -12.46 -8.98
N GLU A 214 -0.84 -13.26 -8.23
CA GLU A 214 0.56 -13.02 -7.88
C GLU A 214 1.50 -13.04 -9.09
N ILE A 215 1.30 -13.97 -10.01
CA ILE A 215 2.22 -14.17 -11.13
C ILE A 215 1.87 -13.29 -12.33
N ARG A 216 0.58 -13.09 -12.64
CA ARG A 216 0.13 -12.35 -13.83
C ARG A 216 -0.38 -10.94 -13.54
N GLY A 217 -0.74 -10.66 -12.30
CA GLY A 217 -1.24 -9.35 -11.86
C GLY A 217 -0.18 -8.44 -11.25
N TRP A 218 1.07 -8.89 -11.15
CA TRP A 218 2.17 -8.15 -10.52
C TRP A 218 3.47 -8.24 -11.34
N THR A 219 4.59 -7.84 -10.75
CA THR A 219 5.91 -7.72 -11.40
C THR A 219 6.51 -9.03 -11.91
N LEU A 220 5.96 -10.19 -11.55
CA LEU A 220 6.46 -11.49 -11.98
C LEU A 220 6.05 -11.91 -13.38
N SER A 221 5.09 -11.22 -14.01
CA SER A 221 4.56 -11.59 -15.34
C SER A 221 5.63 -11.70 -16.42
N ASP A 222 6.67 -10.86 -16.35
CA ASP A 222 7.77 -10.83 -17.32
C ASP A 222 8.92 -11.82 -16.99
N MET A 223 8.91 -12.37 -15.77
CA MET A 223 9.95 -13.29 -15.27
C MET A 223 9.58 -14.77 -15.44
N ILE A 224 8.31 -15.08 -15.69
CA ILE A 224 7.76 -16.45 -15.64
C ILE A 224 7.09 -16.78 -16.96
N ASP A 225 7.69 -17.73 -17.71
CA ASP A 225 7.10 -18.26 -18.93
C ASP A 225 5.90 -19.20 -18.66
N ASP A 226 5.14 -19.55 -19.70
CA ASP A 226 3.94 -20.37 -19.57
C ASP A 226 4.26 -21.79 -19.04
N ARG A 227 5.40 -22.37 -19.38
CA ARG A 227 5.82 -23.69 -18.89
C ARG A 227 6.19 -23.62 -17.39
N GLN A 228 6.87 -22.56 -16.98
CA GLN A 228 7.17 -22.31 -15.57
C GLN A 228 5.90 -22.10 -14.77
N TYR A 229 4.96 -21.31 -15.31
CA TYR A 229 3.66 -21.05 -14.71
C TYR A 229 2.87 -22.35 -14.46
N GLU A 230 2.77 -23.22 -15.46
CA GLU A 230 2.06 -24.50 -15.31
C GLU A 230 2.71 -25.42 -14.25
N ARG A 231 4.05 -25.48 -14.21
CA ARG A 231 4.75 -26.24 -13.15
C ARG A 231 4.50 -25.66 -11.76
N LEU A 232 4.59 -24.34 -11.64
CA LEU A 232 4.32 -23.61 -10.40
C LEU A 232 2.90 -23.89 -9.92
N LEU A 233 1.92 -23.76 -10.80
CA LEU A 233 0.51 -23.99 -10.49
C LEU A 233 0.26 -25.45 -10.05
N ALA A 234 0.84 -26.43 -10.73
CA ALA A 234 0.73 -27.84 -10.35
C ALA A 234 1.32 -28.10 -8.96
N THR A 235 2.48 -27.52 -8.65
CA THR A 235 3.11 -27.62 -7.33
C THR A 235 2.28 -26.90 -6.26
N ALA A 236 1.80 -25.69 -6.55
CA ALA A 236 0.97 -24.91 -5.62
C ALA A 236 -0.33 -25.67 -5.24
N ARG A 237 -0.98 -26.34 -6.19
CA ARG A 237 -2.18 -27.15 -5.93
C ARG A 237 -1.93 -28.25 -4.89
N THR A 238 -0.76 -28.84 -4.88
CA THR A 238 -0.38 -29.87 -3.91
C THR A 238 0.00 -29.25 -2.58
N ASP A 239 0.89 -28.29 -2.62
CA ASP A 239 1.55 -27.76 -1.42
C ASP A 239 0.67 -26.79 -0.63
N LEU A 240 -0.29 -26.12 -1.28
CA LEU A 240 -1.23 -25.20 -0.63
C LEU A 240 -2.60 -25.84 -0.34
N ALA A 241 -2.81 -27.13 -0.69
CA ALA A 241 -4.09 -27.82 -0.50
C ALA A 241 -4.59 -27.79 0.96
N PHE A 242 -3.69 -27.79 1.93
CA PHE A 242 -4.02 -27.77 3.36
C PHE A 242 -4.67 -26.45 3.82
N MET A 243 -4.60 -25.38 3.02
CA MET A 243 -5.20 -24.07 3.29
C MET A 243 -6.57 -23.91 2.61
N THR A 244 -7.04 -24.90 1.86
CA THR A 244 -8.32 -24.80 1.16
C THR A 244 -9.47 -25.27 2.02
N ASP A 245 -10.60 -24.58 1.95
CA ASP A 245 -11.86 -25.06 2.54
C ASP A 245 -12.54 -26.10 1.64
N ALA A 246 -13.67 -26.63 2.08
CA ALA A 246 -14.45 -27.63 1.33
C ALA A 246 -14.98 -27.13 -0.03
N ALA A 247 -15.01 -25.81 -0.25
CA ALA A 247 -15.37 -25.18 -1.52
C ALA A 247 -14.16 -24.86 -2.41
N GLY A 248 -12.94 -25.23 -1.97
CA GLY A 248 -11.69 -24.95 -2.68
C GLY A 248 -11.16 -23.53 -2.52
N ARG A 249 -11.79 -22.70 -1.68
CA ARG A 249 -11.34 -21.33 -1.41
C ARG A 249 -10.16 -21.35 -0.46
N ILE A 250 -9.24 -20.41 -0.63
CA ILE A 250 -8.07 -20.25 0.23
C ILE A 250 -8.21 -19.01 1.12
N GLN A 251 -7.91 -19.17 2.40
CA GLN A 251 -7.90 -18.09 3.37
C GLN A 251 -6.76 -18.26 4.36
N PHE A 252 -6.04 -17.16 4.62
CA PHE A 252 -4.96 -17.15 5.62
C PHE A 252 -4.79 -15.76 6.23
N THR A 253 -4.13 -15.72 7.39
CA THR A 253 -3.79 -14.46 8.06
C THR A 253 -2.81 -13.65 7.22
N MET A 254 -3.02 -12.34 7.15
CA MET A 254 -2.15 -11.37 6.51
C MET A 254 -2.17 -10.07 7.30
N PRO A 255 -1.44 -10.01 8.44
CA PRO A 255 -1.46 -8.86 9.32
C PRO A 255 -0.68 -7.68 8.73
N ALA A 256 -1.03 -6.48 9.19
CA ALA A 256 -0.35 -5.25 8.83
C ALA A 256 0.11 -4.47 10.07
N LEU A 257 1.12 -3.65 9.90
CA LEU A 257 1.55 -2.61 10.83
C LEU A 257 0.97 -1.28 10.34
N VAL A 258 0.28 -0.57 11.21
CA VAL A 258 -0.22 0.79 10.94
C VAL A 258 0.52 1.73 11.87
N ALA A 259 1.38 2.57 11.27
CA ALA A 259 2.08 3.63 11.96
C ALA A 259 1.31 4.94 11.86
N THR A 260 1.18 5.66 12.94
CA THR A 260 0.62 7.01 13.00
C THR A 260 1.64 7.99 13.57
N GLY A 261 1.50 9.26 13.24
CA GLY A 261 2.29 10.33 13.81
C GLY A 261 1.61 11.68 13.60
N CYS A 262 2.03 12.67 14.35
CA CYS A 262 1.54 14.04 14.23
C CYS A 262 2.64 14.95 13.69
N ARG A 263 2.29 15.89 12.81
CA ARG A 263 3.20 16.97 12.50
C ARG A 263 3.29 17.92 13.71
N SER A 264 4.48 18.09 14.24
CA SER A 264 4.69 19.01 15.37
C SER A 264 4.13 20.41 15.04
N PRO A 265 3.47 21.07 15.99
CA PRO A 265 3.16 22.49 15.84
C PRO A 265 4.47 23.24 15.60
N THR A 266 4.57 23.98 14.50
CA THR A 266 5.75 24.80 14.25
C THR A 266 5.86 25.79 15.41
N ALA A 267 6.98 25.77 16.14
CA ALA A 267 7.31 26.88 17.02
C ALA A 267 7.28 28.15 16.16
N LEU A 268 6.36 29.05 16.43
CA LEU A 268 6.39 30.38 15.82
C LEU A 268 7.80 30.90 16.03
N SER A 269 8.55 31.14 14.96
CA SER A 269 9.89 31.69 15.04
C SER A 269 9.80 33.00 15.84
N SER A 270 10.54 33.06 16.94
CA SER A 270 10.64 34.22 17.83
C SER A 270 11.27 35.46 17.18
N ASP A 271 11.44 35.48 15.87
CA ASP A 271 12.11 36.53 15.10
C ASP A 271 11.19 37.66 14.60
N ALA A 272 9.88 37.66 14.95
CA ALA A 272 8.95 38.73 14.56
C ALA A 272 8.73 39.83 15.60
N LEU A 273 9.50 39.86 16.70
CA LEU A 273 9.41 40.87 17.77
C LEU A 273 10.68 41.70 17.96
N SER A 274 11.40 41.99 16.88
CA SER A 274 12.53 42.92 16.92
C SER A 274 12.44 43.89 15.74
N HIS A 275 11.48 44.83 15.80
CA HIS A 275 11.60 46.14 15.15
C HIS A 275 10.65 47.15 15.81
#